data_be99ac7c31f1f32b8193304cef055fc0
#
_entry.id   be99ac7c31f1f32b8193304cef055fc0
#
_cell.length_a   1.000
_cell.length_b   1.000
_cell.length_c   1.000
_cell.angle_alpha   90.00
_cell.angle_beta   90.00
_cell.angle_gamma   90.00
#
_symmetry.space_group_name_H-M   'P 1'
#
loop_
_entity.id
_entity.type
_entity.pdbx_description
1 polymer ?
#
loop_
_entity_poly.entity_id
_entity_poly.type
_entity_poly.pdbx_seq_one_letter_code
_entity_poly.pdbx_strand_id
1 'polypeptide(L)'
;GKGIKSVNHFYNKRKAKLQELATKYKQKGVAVHKKDGTTQVVYHTGRAYSRLTQWRNQKILSAIHKATDRIIAYAISCGAERIIIGRNKYWKQRSNIGKKNNQNFAGIPHYRVVQILTYKANRYGIEVVSQPESYTSQTSFLDNEKPCWSNGNSSRKKQGKSPINRRIKRGLFRSNEGYLINADVNGALQIMTKNKVFCDRSNSQQIIGCVLHPRKWSPHF
;
A
#
# COMPACT_ATOMS: atom_id res chain seq x y z
N GLY A 1 9.16 2.04 1.58
CA GLY A 1 8.72 2.97 0.64
C GLY A 1 9.64 4.11 0.21
N LYS A 2 10.52 4.67 1.06
CA LYS A 2 11.38 5.82 0.66
C LYS A 2 12.31 5.47 -0.51
N GLY A 3 12.96 4.31 -0.50
CA GLY A 3 13.87 3.87 -1.57
C GLY A 3 13.21 3.76 -2.94
N ILE A 4 12.03 3.13 -3.03
CA ILE A 4 11.27 3.03 -4.29
C ILE A 4 10.84 4.41 -4.80
N LYS A 5 10.43 5.32 -3.89
CA LYS A 5 10.07 6.69 -4.27
C LYS A 5 11.27 7.44 -4.85
N SER A 6 12.45 7.30 -4.25
CA SER A 6 13.69 7.90 -4.73
C SER A 6 14.07 7.38 -6.13
N VAL A 7 14.03 6.07 -6.35
CA VAL A 7 14.26 5.46 -7.66
C VAL A 7 13.27 5.99 -8.72
N ASN A 8 11.99 6.06 -8.39
CA ASN A 8 10.99 6.59 -9.31
C ASN A 8 11.18 8.08 -9.60
N HIS A 9 11.56 8.87 -8.59
CA HIS A 9 11.86 10.31 -8.78
C HIS A 9 13.05 10.51 -9.73
N PHE A 10 14.15 9.80 -9.51
CA PHE A 10 15.30 9.83 -10.39
C PHE A 10 14.92 9.42 -11.82
N TYR A 11 14.21 8.30 -11.97
CA TYR A 11 13.73 7.83 -13.26
C TYR A 11 12.90 8.89 -13.98
N ASN A 12 11.92 9.50 -13.31
CA ASN A 12 11.04 10.49 -13.91
C ASN A 12 11.80 11.75 -14.36
N LYS A 13 12.77 12.21 -13.55
CA LYS A 13 13.65 13.36 -13.90
C LYS A 13 14.48 13.07 -15.15
N ARG A 14 15.11 11.90 -15.22
CA ARG A 14 15.92 11.49 -16.38
C ARG A 14 15.08 11.23 -17.63
N LYS A 15 13.91 10.61 -17.43
CA LYS A 15 12.94 10.39 -18.52
C LYS A 15 12.51 11.71 -19.16
N ALA A 16 12.13 12.71 -18.35
CA ALA A 16 11.73 14.02 -18.86
C ALA A 16 12.84 14.67 -19.71
N LYS A 17 14.09 14.62 -19.22
CA LYS A 17 15.23 15.15 -19.98
C LYS A 17 15.48 14.42 -21.30
N LEU A 18 15.35 13.09 -21.33
CA LEU A 18 15.46 12.31 -22.57
C LEU A 18 14.34 12.64 -23.56
N GLN A 19 13.12 12.85 -23.07
CA GLN A 19 11.98 13.24 -23.89
C GLN A 19 12.17 14.65 -24.47
N GLU A 20 12.65 15.60 -23.68
CA GLU A 20 12.97 16.95 -24.14
C GLU A 20 14.01 16.93 -25.29
N LEU A 21 15.08 16.18 -25.11
CA LEU A 21 16.13 16.02 -26.14
C LEU A 21 15.54 15.36 -27.40
N ALA A 22 14.72 14.31 -27.23
CA ALA A 22 14.11 13.63 -28.37
C ALA A 22 13.18 14.57 -29.17
N THR A 23 12.44 15.44 -28.48
CA THR A 23 11.60 16.47 -29.12
C THR A 23 12.45 17.50 -29.85
N LYS A 24 13.51 18.01 -29.19
CA LYS A 24 14.42 19.01 -29.76
C LYS A 24 15.07 18.53 -31.04
N TYR A 25 15.49 17.28 -31.09
CA TYR A 25 16.15 16.69 -32.26
C TYR A 25 15.21 15.99 -33.23
N LYS A 26 13.89 16.22 -33.13
CA LYS A 26 12.84 15.66 -34.00
C LYS A 26 13.00 14.15 -34.28
N GLN A 27 13.36 13.39 -33.22
CA GLN A 27 13.45 11.94 -33.34
C GLN A 27 12.08 11.35 -33.72
N LYS A 28 12.08 10.15 -34.39
CA LYS A 28 10.83 9.48 -34.81
C LYS A 28 9.84 9.39 -33.66
N GLY A 29 8.69 10.05 -33.81
CA GLY A 29 7.60 10.03 -32.83
C GLY A 29 6.51 9.05 -33.27
N VAL A 30 5.82 8.46 -32.30
CA VAL A 30 4.61 7.66 -32.54
C VAL A 30 3.43 8.44 -31.98
N ALA A 31 2.40 8.60 -32.83
CA ALA A 31 1.14 9.19 -32.42
C ALA A 31 0.42 8.24 -31.44
N VAL A 32 0.10 8.72 -30.26
CA VAL A 32 -0.67 7.98 -29.26
C VAL A 32 -1.99 8.70 -29.03
N HIS A 33 -3.09 8.03 -29.33
CA HIS A 33 -4.43 8.53 -29.04
C HIS A 33 -4.75 8.37 -27.56
N LYS A 34 -5.10 9.46 -26.91
CA LYS A 34 -5.55 9.44 -25.51
C LYS A 34 -7.05 9.13 -25.44
N LYS A 35 -7.50 8.68 -24.28
CA LYS A 35 -8.93 8.39 -24.03
C LYS A 35 -9.84 9.62 -24.08
N ASP A 36 -9.28 10.82 -24.02
CA ASP A 36 -9.97 12.11 -24.15
C ASP A 36 -10.10 12.58 -25.61
N GLY A 37 -9.77 11.73 -26.58
CA GLY A 37 -9.79 12.03 -28.01
C GLY A 37 -8.59 12.84 -28.51
N THR A 38 -7.70 13.30 -27.65
CA THR A 38 -6.52 14.06 -28.07
C THR A 38 -5.40 13.14 -28.55
N THR A 39 -4.67 13.58 -29.59
CA THR A 39 -3.49 12.86 -30.10
C THR A 39 -2.22 13.51 -29.57
N GLN A 40 -1.38 12.72 -28.92
CA GLN A 40 -0.07 13.16 -28.47
C GLN A 40 1.03 12.40 -29.20
N VAL A 41 1.98 13.13 -29.78
CA VAL A 41 3.18 12.50 -30.34
C VAL A 41 4.15 12.17 -29.22
N VAL A 42 4.45 10.89 -29.04
CA VAL A 42 5.44 10.41 -28.07
C VAL A 42 6.71 10.08 -28.85
N TYR A 43 7.79 10.80 -28.58
CA TYR A 43 9.07 10.55 -29.22
C TYR A 43 9.79 9.39 -28.50
N HIS A 44 10.20 8.39 -29.28
CA HIS A 44 10.99 7.28 -28.76
C HIS A 44 12.43 7.70 -28.54
N THR A 45 12.86 7.64 -27.30
CA THR A 45 14.22 8.01 -26.89
C THR A 45 15.23 6.86 -27.03
N GLY A 46 14.90 5.85 -27.82
CA GLY A 46 15.80 4.77 -28.22
C GLY A 46 16.38 3.94 -27.06
N ARG A 47 17.61 3.46 -27.26
CA ARG A 47 18.32 2.57 -26.30
C ARG A 47 18.51 3.19 -24.91
N ALA A 48 18.72 4.50 -24.81
CA ALA A 48 18.94 5.19 -23.53
C ALA A 48 17.70 5.11 -22.64
N TYR A 49 16.52 5.29 -23.20
CA TYR A 49 15.25 5.17 -22.46
C TYR A 49 15.00 3.72 -22.01
N SER A 50 15.24 2.75 -22.89
CA SER A 50 15.08 1.34 -22.57
C SER A 50 16.02 0.93 -21.43
N ARG A 51 17.29 1.32 -21.47
CA ARG A 51 18.27 1.08 -20.39
C ARG A 51 17.84 1.71 -19.06
N LEU A 52 17.36 2.97 -19.10
CA LEU A 52 16.88 3.66 -17.90
C LEU A 52 15.65 2.97 -17.31
N THR A 53 14.72 2.51 -18.14
CA THR A 53 13.53 1.78 -17.74
C THR A 53 13.89 0.42 -17.11
N GLN A 54 14.80 -0.33 -17.75
CA GLN A 54 15.29 -1.61 -17.26
C GLN A 54 15.99 -1.44 -15.90
N TRP A 55 16.87 -0.46 -15.77
CA TRP A 55 17.55 -0.14 -14.51
C TRP A 55 16.52 0.14 -13.39
N ARG A 56 15.54 1.00 -13.65
CA ARG A 56 14.46 1.31 -12.69
C ARG A 56 13.69 0.05 -12.27
N ASN A 57 13.29 -0.78 -13.23
CA ASN A 57 12.53 -1.99 -12.97
C ASN A 57 13.32 -2.99 -12.15
N GLN A 58 14.61 -3.19 -12.43
CA GLN A 58 15.50 -4.04 -11.66
C GLN A 58 15.67 -3.55 -10.21
N LYS A 59 15.89 -2.23 -10.02
CA LYS A 59 15.99 -1.65 -8.66
C LYS A 59 14.71 -1.86 -7.85
N ILE A 60 13.55 -1.64 -8.47
CA ILE A 60 12.26 -1.87 -7.80
C ILE A 60 12.05 -3.35 -7.48
N LEU A 61 12.35 -4.23 -8.41
CA LEU A 61 12.21 -5.68 -8.22
C LEU A 61 13.11 -6.18 -7.09
N SER A 62 14.37 -5.77 -7.07
CA SER A 62 15.32 -6.09 -5.99
C SER A 62 14.80 -5.60 -4.63
N ALA A 63 14.27 -4.38 -4.56
CA ALA A 63 13.69 -3.85 -3.33
C ALA A 63 12.47 -4.66 -2.85
N ILE A 64 11.63 -5.12 -3.78
CA ILE A 64 10.47 -5.97 -3.47
C ILE A 64 10.94 -7.33 -2.93
N HIS A 65 11.92 -7.96 -3.57
CA HIS A 65 12.46 -9.24 -3.10
C HIS A 65 13.02 -9.13 -1.69
N LYS A 66 13.85 -8.11 -1.41
CA LYS A 66 14.40 -7.88 -0.07
C LYS A 66 13.30 -7.64 0.98
N ALA A 67 12.26 -6.87 0.63
CA ALA A 67 11.15 -6.60 1.55
C ALA A 67 10.34 -7.86 1.84
N THR A 68 10.03 -8.65 0.81
CA THR A 68 9.26 -9.90 0.98
C THR A 68 10.04 -10.96 1.74
N ASP A 69 11.36 -11.09 1.55
CA ASP A 69 12.20 -12.02 2.32
C ASP A 69 12.17 -11.70 3.81
N ARG A 70 12.25 -10.41 4.17
CA ARG A 70 12.15 -9.99 5.56
C ARG A 70 10.78 -10.24 6.18
N ILE A 71 9.70 -10.00 5.41
CA ILE A 71 8.33 -10.29 5.88
C ILE A 71 8.20 -11.78 6.19
N ILE A 72 8.71 -12.64 5.31
CA ILE A 72 8.64 -14.08 5.49
C ILE A 72 9.51 -14.53 6.66
N ALA A 73 10.75 -14.05 6.76
CA ALA A 73 11.62 -14.36 7.89
C ALA A 73 10.97 -13.99 9.22
N TYR A 74 10.31 -12.82 9.28
CA TYR A 74 9.57 -12.41 10.46
C TYR A 74 8.34 -13.30 10.71
N ALA A 75 7.58 -13.65 9.67
CA ALA A 75 6.44 -14.56 9.82
C ALA A 75 6.86 -15.93 10.35
N ILE A 76 7.96 -16.47 9.85
CA ILE A 76 8.53 -17.74 10.35
C ILE A 76 8.96 -17.61 11.81
N SER A 77 9.65 -16.51 12.19
CA SER A 77 10.09 -16.32 13.58
C SER A 77 8.94 -16.16 14.58
N CYS A 78 7.76 -15.78 14.10
CA CYS A 78 6.53 -15.68 14.89
C CYS A 78 5.66 -16.94 14.83
N GLY A 79 6.07 -17.99 14.11
CA GLY A 79 5.26 -19.20 13.88
C GLY A 79 3.96 -18.91 13.13
N ALA A 80 3.94 -17.89 12.26
CA ALA A 80 2.73 -17.50 11.56
C ALA A 80 2.38 -18.49 10.44
N GLU A 81 1.18 -19.03 10.50
CA GLU A 81 0.62 -19.91 9.44
C GLU A 81 0.02 -19.11 8.27
N ARG A 82 -0.32 -17.83 8.52
CA ARG A 82 -1.05 -16.99 7.56
C ARG A 82 -0.58 -15.55 7.58
N ILE A 83 -0.45 -14.95 6.38
CA ILE A 83 -0.23 -13.52 6.17
C ILE A 83 -1.47 -12.90 5.53
N ILE A 84 -2.09 -11.93 6.19
CA ILE A 84 -3.30 -11.26 5.68
C ILE A 84 -2.92 -9.90 5.12
N ILE A 85 -3.28 -9.64 3.87
CA ILE A 85 -2.96 -8.39 3.17
C ILE A 85 -4.24 -7.62 2.90
N GLY A 86 -4.33 -6.39 3.39
CA GLY A 86 -5.39 -5.47 3.02
C GLY A 86 -5.27 -5.04 1.56
N ARG A 87 -6.34 -5.24 0.78
CA ARG A 87 -6.36 -4.88 -0.63
C ARG A 87 -7.76 -4.55 -1.12
N ASN A 88 -7.94 -3.35 -1.66
CA ASN A 88 -9.19 -2.99 -2.35
C ASN A 88 -9.04 -3.21 -3.86
N LYS A 89 -10.05 -3.82 -4.49
CA LYS A 89 -10.13 -3.90 -5.95
C LYS A 89 -10.20 -2.48 -6.54
N TYR A 90 -9.50 -2.25 -7.64
CA TYR A 90 -9.54 -0.98 -8.41
C TYR A 90 -9.08 0.29 -7.69
N TRP A 91 -8.46 0.21 -6.51
CA TRP A 91 -8.03 1.36 -5.73
C TRP A 91 -7.05 2.31 -6.46
N LYS A 92 -6.33 1.82 -7.49
CA LYS A 92 -5.46 2.64 -8.34
C LYS A 92 -6.21 3.39 -9.46
N GLN A 93 -7.39 2.94 -9.83
CA GLN A 93 -8.06 3.44 -11.04
C GLN A 93 -8.85 4.73 -10.80
N ARG A 94 -9.24 5.01 -9.55
CA ARG A 94 -10.05 6.17 -9.15
C ARG A 94 -9.43 6.98 -8.01
N SER A 95 -8.11 6.85 -7.78
CA SER A 95 -7.47 7.59 -6.71
C SER A 95 -7.26 9.06 -7.12
N ASN A 96 -8.01 9.97 -6.52
CA ASN A 96 -7.82 11.42 -6.68
C ASN A 96 -7.13 11.98 -5.43
N ILE A 97 -5.85 11.66 -5.25
CA ILE A 97 -5.02 12.10 -4.12
C ILE A 97 -4.00 13.19 -4.54
N GLY A 98 -4.29 13.85 -5.67
CA GLY A 98 -3.43 14.86 -6.26
C GLY A 98 -2.32 14.31 -7.16
N LYS A 99 -1.92 15.07 -8.18
CA LYS A 99 -1.01 14.65 -9.27
C LYS A 99 0.29 14.00 -8.78
N LYS A 100 0.99 14.62 -7.82
CA LYS A 100 2.27 14.14 -7.26
C LYS A 100 2.09 12.83 -6.47
N ASN A 101 1.03 12.74 -5.66
CA ASN A 101 0.75 11.55 -4.87
C ASN A 101 0.29 10.39 -5.76
N ASN A 102 -0.56 10.64 -6.76
CA ASN A 102 -0.96 9.64 -7.75
C ASN A 102 0.25 9.07 -8.50
N GLN A 103 1.18 9.92 -8.93
CA GLN A 103 2.41 9.47 -9.61
C GLN A 103 3.26 8.57 -8.70
N ASN A 104 3.46 8.96 -7.44
CA ASN A 104 4.19 8.16 -6.46
C ASN A 104 3.52 6.83 -6.18
N PHE A 105 2.19 6.83 -6.07
CA PHE A 105 1.39 5.66 -5.77
C PHE A 105 1.35 4.68 -6.95
N ALA A 106 1.11 5.18 -8.16
CA ALA A 106 1.12 4.37 -9.38
C ALA A 106 2.50 3.75 -9.67
N GLY A 107 3.58 4.43 -9.23
CA GLY A 107 4.95 3.96 -9.39
C GLY A 107 5.33 2.74 -8.54
N ILE A 108 4.50 2.31 -7.58
CA ILE A 108 4.72 1.11 -6.76
C ILE A 108 3.91 -0.04 -7.34
N PRO A 109 4.54 -1.15 -7.79
CA PRO A 109 3.83 -2.30 -8.36
C PRO A 109 3.25 -3.20 -7.28
N HIS A 110 2.20 -2.76 -6.58
CA HIS A 110 1.58 -3.48 -5.46
C HIS A 110 1.17 -4.92 -5.80
N TYR A 111 0.64 -5.13 -7.01
CA TYR A 111 0.29 -6.48 -7.44
C TYR A 111 1.50 -7.41 -7.46
N ARG A 112 2.64 -6.92 -7.97
CA ARG A 112 3.89 -7.67 -8.01
C ARG A 112 4.42 -8.00 -6.61
N VAL A 113 4.23 -7.09 -5.65
CA VAL A 113 4.59 -7.35 -4.24
C VAL A 113 3.80 -8.54 -3.71
N VAL A 114 2.47 -8.55 -3.92
CA VAL A 114 1.61 -9.65 -3.46
C VAL A 114 2.01 -10.96 -4.14
N GLN A 115 2.20 -10.97 -5.46
CA GLN A 115 2.62 -12.17 -6.18
C GLN A 115 3.93 -12.76 -5.63
N ILE A 116 4.96 -11.90 -5.44
CA ILE A 116 6.27 -12.32 -4.94
C ILE A 116 6.16 -12.82 -3.50
N LEU A 117 5.38 -12.14 -2.66
CA LEU A 117 5.15 -12.59 -1.30
C LEU A 117 4.44 -13.95 -1.25
N THR A 118 3.39 -14.13 -2.06
CA THR A 118 2.62 -15.38 -2.11
C THR A 118 3.50 -16.57 -2.51
N TYR A 119 4.23 -16.47 -3.63
CA TYR A 119 5.01 -17.63 -4.06
C TYR A 119 6.14 -17.98 -3.08
N LYS A 120 6.74 -16.96 -2.43
CA LYS A 120 7.76 -17.19 -1.41
C LYS A 120 7.20 -17.79 -0.13
N ALA A 121 6.06 -17.27 0.36
CA ALA A 121 5.38 -17.73 1.57
C ALA A 121 4.95 -19.21 1.43
N ASN A 122 4.41 -19.58 0.27
CA ASN A 122 4.00 -20.95 -0.01
C ASN A 122 5.13 -21.97 0.14
N ARG A 123 6.38 -21.57 -0.12
CA ARG A 123 7.56 -22.46 0.07
C ARG A 123 7.78 -22.85 1.53
N TYR A 124 7.24 -22.09 2.47
CA TYR A 124 7.32 -22.32 3.91
C TYR A 124 5.98 -22.73 4.51
N GLY A 125 5.00 -23.12 3.68
CA GLY A 125 3.67 -23.50 4.15
C GLY A 125 2.84 -22.34 4.68
N ILE A 126 3.24 -21.08 4.45
CA ILE A 126 2.53 -19.88 4.94
C ILE A 126 1.50 -19.44 3.89
N GLU A 127 0.23 -19.42 4.26
CA GLU A 127 -0.86 -18.95 3.40
C GLU A 127 -0.86 -17.41 3.29
N VAL A 128 -1.07 -16.88 2.07
CA VAL A 128 -1.24 -15.43 1.86
C VAL A 128 -2.66 -15.13 1.41
N VAL A 129 -3.41 -14.41 2.25
CA VAL A 129 -4.82 -14.08 2.03
C VAL A 129 -4.97 -12.59 1.73
N SER A 130 -5.69 -12.25 0.64
CA SER A 130 -6.05 -10.87 0.32
C SER A 130 -7.44 -10.55 0.87
N GLN A 131 -7.55 -9.52 1.72
CA GLN A 131 -8.77 -9.09 2.39
C GLN A 131 -9.13 -7.65 2.00
N PRO A 132 -10.40 -7.34 1.65
CA PRO A 132 -10.82 -5.96 1.45
C PRO A 132 -10.64 -5.11 2.71
N GLU A 133 -9.96 -3.96 2.58
CA GLU A 133 -9.65 -3.06 3.70
C GLU A 133 -10.66 -1.91 3.90
N SER A 134 -11.80 -1.94 3.19
CA SER A 134 -12.81 -0.90 3.30
C SER A 134 -13.25 -0.72 4.75
N TYR A 135 -13.34 0.54 5.20
CA TYR A 135 -13.76 0.98 6.54
C TYR A 135 -12.85 0.60 7.73
N THR A 136 -11.78 -0.16 7.53
CA THR A 136 -10.86 -0.56 8.61
C THR A 136 -10.11 0.60 9.26
N SER A 137 -9.92 1.71 8.53
CA SER A 137 -9.27 2.93 9.06
C SER A 137 -10.20 3.82 9.88
N GLN A 138 -11.50 3.50 9.95
CA GLN A 138 -12.52 4.33 10.59
C GLN A 138 -13.03 3.72 11.91
N THR A 139 -12.73 2.47 12.16
CA THR A 139 -13.18 1.70 13.33
C THR A 139 -12.02 1.38 14.24
N SER A 140 -12.27 1.28 15.54
CA SER A 140 -11.29 0.96 16.56
C SER A 140 -11.26 -0.54 16.84
N PHE A 141 -10.07 -1.12 16.80
CA PHE A 141 -9.88 -2.51 17.20
C PHE A 141 -10.01 -2.68 18.72
N LEU A 142 -9.44 -1.74 19.52
CA LEU A 142 -9.49 -1.79 20.99
C LEU A 142 -10.92 -1.70 21.51
N ASP A 143 -11.77 -0.88 20.87
CA ASP A 143 -13.18 -0.71 21.26
C ASP A 143 -14.09 -1.82 20.72
N ASN A 144 -13.51 -2.90 20.17
CA ASN A 144 -14.26 -4.02 19.59
C ASN A 144 -15.27 -3.63 18.49
N GLU A 145 -14.99 -2.54 17.78
CA GLU A 145 -15.85 -2.08 16.71
C GLU A 145 -15.73 -2.97 15.48
N LYS A 146 -16.86 -3.42 14.96
CA LYS A 146 -16.89 -4.17 13.70
C LYS A 146 -16.72 -3.20 12.54
N PRO A 147 -15.78 -3.43 11.58
CA PRO A 147 -15.72 -2.64 10.35
C PRO A 147 -17.06 -2.75 9.63
N CYS A 148 -17.73 -1.61 9.41
CA CYS A 148 -19.07 -1.59 8.80
C CYS A 148 -19.04 -2.18 7.39
N TRP A 149 -19.77 -3.26 7.21
CA TRP A 149 -19.93 -3.97 5.94
C TRP A 149 -21.24 -3.63 5.24
N SER A 150 -22.13 -2.91 5.92
CA SER A 150 -23.50 -2.78 5.50
C SER A 150 -23.60 -2.16 4.11
N ASN A 151 -24.22 -2.92 3.24
CA ASN A 151 -24.73 -2.53 1.95
C ASN A 151 -25.42 -1.16 2.05
N GLY A 152 -24.72 -0.09 1.64
CA GLY A 152 -25.33 1.19 1.30
C GLY A 152 -26.07 1.99 2.39
N ASN A 153 -26.58 1.35 3.43
CA ASN A 153 -27.32 2.01 4.50
C ASN A 153 -26.45 2.14 5.75
N SER A 154 -25.89 3.32 5.90
CA SER A 154 -25.07 3.72 7.02
C SER A 154 -25.82 3.56 8.34
N SER A 155 -25.68 2.41 8.99
CA SER A 155 -26.09 2.19 10.38
C SER A 155 -25.49 3.23 11.34
N ARG A 156 -24.49 3.98 10.87
CA ARG A 156 -23.91 5.14 11.58
C ARG A 156 -24.90 6.26 11.83
N LYS A 157 -25.82 6.56 10.91
CA LYS A 157 -26.88 7.55 11.12
C LYS A 157 -27.93 7.10 12.13
N LYS A 158 -28.14 5.76 12.30
CA LYS A 158 -29.13 5.23 13.24
C LYS A 158 -28.68 5.22 14.70
N GLN A 159 -27.36 5.29 14.98
CA GLN A 159 -26.85 5.29 16.36
C GLN A 159 -26.62 6.69 16.94
N GLY A 160 -27.00 7.78 16.25
CA GLY A 160 -26.90 9.15 16.76
C GLY A 160 -25.47 9.63 17.10
N LYS A 161 -24.46 8.78 16.92
CA LYS A 161 -23.06 9.14 17.14
C LYS A 161 -22.48 9.59 15.80
N SER A 162 -22.38 10.91 15.64
CA SER A 162 -21.47 11.52 14.66
C SER A 162 -20.15 10.75 14.70
N PRO A 163 -19.52 10.44 13.56
CA PRO A 163 -18.18 9.88 13.60
C PRO A 163 -17.28 10.93 14.26
N ILE A 164 -17.09 10.79 15.56
CA ILE A 164 -16.08 11.56 16.27
C ILE A 164 -14.83 11.41 15.42
N ASN A 165 -14.20 12.53 15.08
CA ASN A 165 -13.02 12.54 14.22
C ASN A 165 -11.87 11.89 14.98
N ARG A 166 -11.92 10.52 15.11
CA ARG A 166 -10.98 9.72 15.91
C ARG A 166 -9.60 9.70 15.32
N ARG A 167 -9.49 10.01 14.01
CA ARG A 167 -8.20 10.18 13.38
C ARG A 167 -7.70 11.59 13.64
N ILE A 168 -6.89 11.75 14.69
CA ILE A 168 -6.38 13.06 15.15
C ILE A 168 -5.43 13.64 14.10
N LYS A 169 -4.53 12.80 13.56
CA LYS A 169 -3.59 13.16 12.50
C LYS A 169 -3.17 11.91 11.74
N ARG A 170 -2.38 12.08 10.68
CA ARG A 170 -1.82 10.96 9.93
C ARG A 170 -1.02 10.07 10.87
N GLY A 171 -1.36 8.78 10.91
CA GLY A 171 -0.70 7.79 11.76
C GLY A 171 -1.19 7.73 13.20
N LEU A 172 -2.11 8.62 13.65
CA LEU A 172 -2.61 8.65 15.02
C LEU A 172 -4.14 8.55 15.05
N PHE A 173 -4.63 7.63 15.85
CA PHE A 173 -6.03 7.33 16.05
C PHE A 173 -6.36 7.33 17.55
N ARG A 174 -7.58 7.74 17.95
CA ARG A 174 -8.03 7.73 19.35
C ARG A 174 -9.13 6.70 19.53
N SER A 175 -8.99 5.83 20.55
CA SER A 175 -10.05 4.91 20.99
C SER A 175 -11.16 5.64 21.73
N ASN A 176 -12.28 4.97 22.03
CA ASN A 176 -13.36 5.52 22.86
C ASN A 176 -12.89 5.82 24.29
N GLU A 177 -12.01 4.99 24.81
CA GLU A 177 -11.42 5.14 26.15
C GLU A 177 -10.29 6.18 26.19
N GLY A 178 -10.02 6.88 25.05
CA GLY A 178 -9.03 7.93 25.00
C GLY A 178 -7.62 7.49 24.63
N TYR A 179 -7.34 6.20 24.48
CA TYR A 179 -6.01 5.69 24.10
C TYR A 179 -5.59 6.22 22.73
N LEU A 180 -4.37 6.73 22.65
CA LEU A 180 -3.74 7.15 21.40
C LEU A 180 -3.01 5.98 20.76
N ILE A 181 -3.50 5.50 19.64
CA ILE A 181 -3.00 4.29 18.97
C ILE A 181 -2.46 4.60 17.60
N ASN A 182 -1.51 3.78 17.15
CA ASN A 182 -1.02 3.89 15.77
C ASN A 182 -2.12 3.49 14.79
N ALA A 183 -2.47 4.40 13.87
CA ALA A 183 -3.57 4.19 12.91
C ALA A 183 -3.31 3.05 11.91
N ASP A 184 -2.04 2.80 11.55
CA ASP A 184 -1.69 1.74 10.60
C ASP A 184 -1.78 0.36 11.27
N VAL A 185 -1.37 0.26 12.54
CA VAL A 185 -1.52 -0.96 13.35
C VAL A 185 -3.00 -1.24 13.62
N ASN A 186 -3.78 -0.22 14.02
CA ASN A 186 -5.23 -0.37 14.18
C ASN A 186 -5.90 -0.88 12.90
N GLY A 187 -5.54 -0.31 11.74
CA GLY A 187 -6.05 -0.75 10.45
C GLY A 187 -5.68 -2.20 10.14
N ALA A 188 -4.45 -2.62 10.42
CA ALA A 188 -4.00 -4.01 10.23
C ALA A 188 -4.79 -4.99 11.11
N LEU A 189 -4.99 -4.69 12.38
CA LEU A 189 -5.80 -5.51 13.30
C LEU A 189 -7.26 -5.59 12.85
N GLN A 190 -7.83 -4.50 12.35
CA GLN A 190 -9.18 -4.50 11.78
C GLN A 190 -9.29 -5.34 10.49
N ILE A 191 -8.23 -5.41 9.67
CA ILE A 191 -8.18 -6.31 8.50
C ILE A 191 -8.17 -7.77 8.97
N MET A 192 -7.42 -8.10 10.02
CA MET A 192 -7.44 -9.45 10.63
C MET A 192 -8.83 -9.82 11.15
N THR A 193 -9.49 -8.91 11.86
CA THR A 193 -10.87 -9.10 12.34
C THR A 193 -11.84 -9.42 11.19
N LYS A 194 -11.68 -8.76 10.05
CA LYS A 194 -12.46 -9.03 8.84
C LYS A 194 -12.28 -10.44 8.30
N ASN A 195 -11.11 -10.99 8.42
CA ASN A 195 -10.80 -12.35 7.95
C ASN A 195 -11.29 -13.43 8.94
N LYS A 196 -12.00 -13.05 10.00
CA LYS A 196 -12.45 -13.96 11.08
C LYS A 196 -11.28 -14.72 11.76
N VAL A 197 -10.07 -14.24 11.59
CA VAL A 197 -8.92 -14.71 12.38
C VAL A 197 -9.10 -14.11 13.76
N PHE A 198 -9.42 -14.95 14.71
CA PHE A 198 -9.49 -14.57 16.12
C PHE A 198 -8.07 -14.24 16.60
N CYS A 199 -7.79 -12.96 16.81
CA CYS A 199 -6.80 -12.60 17.80
C CYS A 199 -7.42 -12.98 19.14
N ASP A 200 -6.80 -13.91 19.84
CA ASP A 200 -7.21 -14.20 21.22
C ASP A 200 -7.08 -12.90 22.03
N ARG A 201 -8.24 -12.32 22.38
CA ARG A 201 -8.31 -11.04 23.09
C ARG A 201 -8.01 -11.18 24.58
N SER A 202 -7.85 -12.41 25.08
CA SER A 202 -7.45 -12.68 26.45
C SER A 202 -6.07 -12.10 26.77
N ASN A 203 -5.20 -11.91 25.75
CA ASN A 203 -3.92 -11.21 25.84
C ASN A 203 -4.02 -9.71 25.49
N SER A 204 -5.06 -9.04 25.98
CA SER A 204 -5.33 -7.62 25.71
C SER A 204 -4.13 -6.71 26.01
N GLN A 205 -3.35 -6.96 27.04
CA GLN A 205 -2.16 -6.15 27.39
C GLN A 205 -1.05 -6.23 26.34
N GLN A 206 -0.77 -7.41 25.78
CA GLN A 206 0.23 -7.54 24.69
C GLN A 206 -0.23 -6.85 23.42
N ILE A 207 -1.52 -6.96 23.09
CA ILE A 207 -2.10 -6.29 21.93
C ILE A 207 -2.06 -4.77 22.12
N ILE A 208 -2.42 -4.27 23.29
CA ILE A 208 -2.35 -2.85 23.65
C ILE A 208 -0.91 -2.36 23.51
N GLY A 209 0.09 -3.08 24.01
CA GLY A 209 1.50 -2.74 23.84
C GLY A 209 1.92 -2.60 22.37
N CYS A 210 1.52 -3.53 21.51
CA CYS A 210 1.82 -3.46 20.07
C CYS A 210 1.15 -2.26 19.38
N VAL A 211 -0.07 -1.91 19.79
CA VAL A 211 -0.86 -0.82 19.19
C VAL A 211 -0.35 0.55 19.63
N LEU A 212 0.04 0.68 20.92
CA LEU A 212 0.58 1.92 21.48
C LEU A 212 2.03 2.16 21.07
N HIS A 213 2.86 1.11 21.04
CA HIS A 213 4.30 1.18 20.77
C HIS A 213 4.70 0.28 19.60
N PRO A 214 4.26 0.58 18.37
CA PRO A 214 4.60 -0.26 17.21
C PRO A 214 6.10 -0.23 16.95
N ARG A 215 6.70 -1.39 16.75
CA ARG A 215 8.11 -1.50 16.38
C ARG A 215 8.31 -0.87 15.00
N LYS A 216 9.22 0.08 14.93
CA LYS A 216 9.63 0.67 13.67
C LYS A 216 10.49 -0.33 12.90
N TRP A 217 9.98 -0.79 11.79
CA TRP A 217 10.73 -1.66 10.90
C TRP A 217 11.31 -0.84 9.74
N SER A 218 12.63 -0.71 9.71
CA SER A 218 13.34 -0.02 8.64
C SER A 218 14.14 -1.04 7.84
N PRO A 219 13.75 -1.36 6.60
CA PRO A 219 14.62 -2.12 5.72
C PRO A 219 15.82 -1.23 5.38
N HIS A 220 17.01 -1.64 5.77
CA HIS A 220 18.23 -1.06 5.23
C HIS A 220 18.33 -1.49 3.76
N PHE A 221 18.20 -0.53 2.86
CA PHE A 221 18.39 -0.72 1.42
C PHE A 221 19.85 -0.52 1.05
#